data_355140c12b8d1048b145847bb677d87c
#
_entry.id   355140c12b8d1048b145847bb677d87c
#
_cell.length_a   1.000
_cell.length_b   1.000
_cell.length_c   1.000
_cell.angle_alpha   90.00
_cell.angle_beta   90.00
_cell.angle_gamma   90.00
#
_symmetry.space_group_name_H-M   'P 1'
#
loop_
_entity.id
_entity.type
_entity.pdbx_description
1 polymer ?
#
loop_
_entity_poly.entity_id
_entity_poly.type
_entity_poly.pdbx_seq_one_letter_code
_entity_poly.pdbx_strand_id
1 'polypeptide(L)'
;MDDFRKYATKHLGMNSLVLDDVIKSQAGYLNPYILEERQLNVTQLDVFSRLMMDRIIFLGTQVDDYTANTLQAQLLYLDSVEPGKDISIYINSPGGSVYAGLGIYDTMQFITSDVATICTGMAASMAAVLLVAGAEGKRSALTHSRVMIHQPMGGAQGQASDIEITAREIQKLKKELYTITVSYTHLR
;
A
#
# COMPACT_ATOMS: atom_id res chain seq x y z
N MET A 1 -22.17 -21.33 0.30
CA MET A 1 -21.26 -21.04 -0.83
C MET A 1 -21.74 -21.62 -2.17
N ASP A 2 -22.33 -22.79 -2.20
CA ASP A 2 -22.86 -23.41 -3.45
C ASP A 2 -23.99 -22.61 -4.13
N ASP A 3 -24.86 -21.99 -3.38
CA ASP A 3 -26.00 -21.26 -3.93
C ASP A 3 -25.60 -19.92 -4.59
N PHE A 4 -24.62 -19.22 -4.02
CA PHE A 4 -24.05 -18.03 -4.63
C PHE A 4 -23.31 -18.35 -5.93
N ARG A 5 -22.54 -19.43 -5.94
CA ARG A 5 -21.82 -19.90 -7.13
C ARG A 5 -22.78 -20.28 -8.26
N LYS A 6 -23.87 -21.00 -7.95
CA LYS A 6 -24.93 -21.34 -8.90
C LYS A 6 -25.66 -20.12 -9.43
N TYR A 7 -25.93 -19.15 -8.56
CA TYR A 7 -26.56 -17.87 -8.96
C TYR A 7 -25.63 -17.07 -9.88
N ALA A 8 -24.39 -16.86 -9.51
CA ALA A 8 -23.43 -16.09 -10.28
C ALA A 8 -23.15 -16.69 -11.68
N THR A 9 -23.03 -18.01 -11.78
CA THR A 9 -22.77 -18.69 -13.06
C THR A 9 -24.01 -18.84 -13.94
N LYS A 10 -25.18 -19.18 -13.35
CA LYS A 10 -26.40 -19.45 -14.13
C LYS A 10 -27.23 -18.23 -14.44
N HIS A 11 -27.28 -17.24 -13.55
CA HIS A 11 -28.14 -16.05 -13.70
C HIS A 11 -27.36 -14.79 -14.10
N LEU A 12 -26.10 -14.64 -13.65
CA LEU A 12 -25.28 -13.49 -14.00
C LEU A 12 -24.29 -13.77 -15.14
N GLY A 13 -24.23 -15.00 -15.65
CA GLY A 13 -23.36 -15.40 -16.76
C GLY A 13 -21.86 -15.29 -16.48
N MET A 14 -21.45 -15.26 -15.22
CA MET A 14 -20.05 -15.16 -14.86
C MET A 14 -19.30 -16.44 -15.20
N ASN A 15 -18.09 -16.30 -15.77
CA ASN A 15 -17.23 -17.44 -16.02
C ASN A 15 -16.81 -18.06 -14.67
N SER A 16 -16.99 -19.40 -14.55
CA SER A 16 -16.69 -20.12 -13.30
C SER A 16 -15.22 -20.03 -12.86
N LEU A 17 -14.29 -19.92 -13.82
CA LEU A 17 -12.86 -19.76 -13.53
C LEU A 17 -12.56 -18.38 -12.92
N VAL A 18 -13.16 -17.32 -13.46
CA VAL A 18 -13.03 -15.96 -12.92
C VAL A 18 -13.65 -15.87 -11.53
N LEU A 19 -14.82 -16.51 -11.34
CA LEU A 19 -15.48 -16.57 -10.03
C LEU A 19 -14.63 -17.34 -9.00
N ASP A 20 -14.02 -18.46 -9.40
CA ASP A 20 -13.13 -19.24 -8.53
C ASP A 20 -11.85 -18.48 -8.16
N ASP A 21 -11.29 -17.69 -9.06
CA ASP A 21 -10.13 -16.83 -8.78
C ASP A 21 -10.49 -15.67 -7.83
N VAL A 22 -11.66 -15.07 -7.99
CA VAL A 22 -12.16 -14.03 -7.06
C VAL A 22 -12.43 -14.63 -5.68
N ILE A 23 -13.07 -15.81 -5.61
CA ILE A 23 -13.32 -16.49 -4.33
C ILE A 23 -12.00 -16.91 -3.66
N LYS A 24 -11.01 -17.39 -4.41
CA LYS A 24 -9.69 -17.74 -3.87
C LYS A 24 -8.90 -16.52 -3.40
N SER A 25 -8.95 -15.42 -4.15
CA SER A 25 -8.27 -14.18 -3.75
C SER A 25 -8.88 -13.59 -2.47
N GLN A 26 -10.19 -13.70 -2.29
CA GLN A 26 -10.86 -13.29 -1.05
C GLN A 26 -10.70 -14.31 0.10
N ALA A 27 -10.68 -15.60 -0.20
CA ALA A 27 -10.49 -16.65 0.82
C ALA A 27 -9.05 -16.70 1.39
N GLY A 28 -8.06 -16.15 0.65
CA GLY A 28 -6.68 -16.00 1.13
C GLY A 28 -6.48 -14.89 2.14
N TYR A 29 -7.44 -13.98 2.29
CA TYR A 29 -7.40 -12.87 3.24
C TYR A 29 -8.27 -13.22 4.47
N LEU A 30 -7.68 -13.90 5.44
CA LEU A 30 -8.30 -14.06 6.75
C LEU A 30 -8.30 -12.69 7.43
N ASN A 31 -9.46 -12.03 7.43
CA ASN A 31 -9.66 -10.81 8.19
C ASN A 31 -10.22 -11.19 9.58
N PRO A 32 -9.37 -11.32 10.62
CA PRO A 32 -9.82 -11.72 11.92
C PRO A 32 -10.67 -10.62 12.55
N TYR A 33 -11.76 -10.99 13.21
CA TYR A 33 -12.66 -10.08 13.91
C TYR A 33 -12.36 -10.07 15.39
N ILE A 34 -12.51 -8.89 16.00
CA ILE A 34 -12.44 -8.67 17.45
C ILE A 34 -13.82 -8.26 17.94
N LEU A 35 -14.23 -8.79 19.08
CA LEU A 35 -15.40 -8.30 19.82
C LEU A 35 -14.88 -7.32 20.88
N GLU A 36 -15.18 -6.04 20.72
CA GLU A 36 -14.86 -5.02 21.73
C GLU A 36 -16.12 -4.71 22.54
N GLU A 37 -16.09 -5.01 23.82
CA GLU A 37 -17.17 -4.72 24.77
C GLU A 37 -16.93 -3.32 25.37
N ARG A 38 -17.81 -2.37 25.03
CA ARG A 38 -17.89 -1.06 25.67
C ARG A 38 -19.17 -1.00 26.51
N GLN A 39 -19.16 -0.26 27.60
CA GLN A 39 -20.15 -0.26 28.71
C GLN A 39 -21.65 -0.42 28.36
N LEU A 40 -22.07 -0.32 27.09
CA LEU A 40 -23.46 -0.51 26.64
C LEU A 40 -23.62 -1.17 25.26
N ASN A 41 -22.52 -1.44 24.53
CA ASN A 41 -22.59 -2.01 23.19
C ASN A 41 -21.39 -2.95 22.89
N VAL A 42 -21.68 -4.13 22.37
CA VAL A 42 -20.68 -5.00 21.76
C VAL A 42 -20.57 -4.64 20.29
N THR A 43 -19.40 -4.19 19.85
CA THR A 43 -19.14 -3.88 18.45
C THR A 43 -18.15 -4.90 17.87
N GLN A 44 -18.52 -5.54 16.78
CA GLN A 44 -17.62 -6.41 16.05
C GLN A 44 -16.78 -5.55 15.10
N LEU A 45 -15.47 -5.56 15.29
CA LEU A 45 -14.49 -4.88 14.44
C LEU A 45 -13.54 -5.90 13.84
N ASP A 46 -13.11 -5.70 12.60
CA ASP A 46 -11.96 -6.44 12.09
C ASP A 46 -10.65 -5.88 12.71
N VAL A 47 -9.61 -6.71 12.74
CA VAL A 47 -8.34 -6.34 13.39
C VAL A 47 -7.71 -5.12 12.76
N PHE A 48 -7.77 -4.96 11.43
CA PHE A 48 -7.16 -3.80 10.76
C PHE A 48 -7.91 -2.51 11.11
N SER A 49 -9.23 -2.55 11.15
CA SER A 49 -10.05 -1.41 11.60
C SER A 49 -9.76 -1.06 13.06
N ARG A 50 -9.56 -2.07 13.93
CA ARG A 50 -9.21 -1.83 15.34
C ARG A 50 -7.81 -1.20 15.47
N LEU A 51 -6.82 -1.69 14.73
CA LEU A 51 -5.48 -1.14 14.71
C LEU A 51 -5.45 0.28 14.12
N MET A 52 -6.28 0.56 13.11
CA MET A 52 -6.41 1.90 12.54
C MET A 52 -6.91 2.92 13.58
N MET A 53 -7.76 2.52 14.55
CA MET A 53 -8.13 3.39 15.66
C MET A 53 -6.93 3.78 16.55
N ASP A 54 -5.89 2.93 16.60
CA ASP A 54 -4.62 3.22 17.25
C ASP A 54 -3.58 3.84 16.29
N ARG A 55 -4.05 4.31 15.13
CA ARG A 55 -3.26 4.98 14.07
C ARG A 55 -2.20 4.07 13.44
N ILE A 56 -2.49 2.77 13.39
CA ILE A 56 -1.65 1.75 12.77
C ILE A 56 -2.32 1.26 11.49
N ILE A 57 -1.64 1.39 10.37
CA ILE A 57 -2.10 0.91 9.06
C ILE A 57 -1.06 0.00 8.41
N PHE A 58 -1.47 -0.78 7.42
CA PHE A 58 -0.63 -1.79 6.80
C PHE A 58 -0.53 -1.62 5.28
N LEU A 59 0.71 -1.67 4.78
CA LEU A 59 1.01 -1.95 3.39
C LEU A 59 1.52 -3.40 3.30
N GLY A 60 0.59 -4.35 3.21
CA GLY A 60 0.86 -5.80 3.24
C GLY A 60 0.77 -6.50 1.88
N THR A 61 0.56 -5.76 0.80
CA THR A 61 0.34 -6.30 -0.55
C THR A 61 1.15 -5.53 -1.59
N GLN A 62 0.97 -5.89 -2.87
CA GLN A 62 1.51 -5.11 -3.98
C GLN A 62 0.93 -3.69 -3.98
N VAL A 63 1.75 -2.73 -4.39
CA VAL A 63 1.33 -1.34 -4.60
C VAL A 63 0.64 -1.22 -5.95
N ASP A 64 -0.67 -1.09 -5.92
CA ASP A 64 -1.56 -0.84 -7.04
C ASP A 64 -2.51 0.33 -6.74
N ASP A 65 -3.37 0.67 -7.68
CA ASP A 65 -4.29 1.80 -7.52
C ASP A 65 -5.27 1.60 -6.37
N TYR A 66 -5.74 0.37 -6.14
CA TYR A 66 -6.66 0.06 -5.04
C TYR A 66 -5.98 0.23 -3.67
N THR A 67 -4.81 -0.38 -3.52
CA THR A 67 -3.99 -0.27 -2.29
C THR A 67 -3.60 1.17 -2.02
N ALA A 68 -3.20 1.91 -3.07
CA ALA A 68 -2.84 3.32 -2.94
C ALA A 68 -4.01 4.19 -2.49
N ASN A 69 -5.17 4.06 -3.13
CA ASN A 69 -6.38 4.81 -2.75
C ASN A 69 -6.80 4.50 -1.31
N THR A 70 -6.71 3.23 -0.89
CA THR A 70 -7.03 2.82 0.48
C THR A 70 -6.10 3.47 1.49
N LEU A 71 -4.79 3.39 1.27
CA LEU A 71 -3.79 4.00 2.18
C LEU A 71 -3.91 5.51 2.23
N GLN A 72 -4.09 6.18 1.08
CA GLN A 72 -4.29 7.62 1.03
C GLN A 72 -5.54 8.05 1.83
N ALA A 73 -6.66 7.32 1.65
CA ALA A 73 -7.88 7.59 2.40
C ALA A 73 -7.68 7.41 3.91
N GLN A 74 -6.96 6.36 4.34
CA GLN A 74 -6.63 6.12 5.74
C GLN A 74 -5.73 7.22 6.32
N LEU A 75 -4.70 7.64 5.59
CA LEU A 75 -3.79 8.72 6.01
C LEU A 75 -4.55 10.03 6.19
N LEU A 76 -5.35 10.43 5.21
CA LEU A 76 -6.17 11.65 5.25
C LEU A 76 -7.19 11.61 6.40
N TYR A 77 -7.85 10.48 6.59
CA TYR A 77 -8.80 10.30 7.69
C TYR A 77 -8.12 10.43 9.05
N LEU A 78 -7.00 9.74 9.26
CA LEU A 78 -6.29 9.78 10.53
C LEU A 78 -5.74 11.16 10.83
N ASP A 79 -5.20 11.86 9.84
CA ASP A 79 -4.74 13.25 10.01
C ASP A 79 -5.90 14.18 10.35
N SER A 80 -7.09 14.00 9.72
CA SER A 80 -8.27 14.83 9.99
C SER A 80 -8.84 14.66 11.40
N VAL A 81 -8.72 13.46 11.98
CA VAL A 81 -9.24 13.14 13.33
C VAL A 81 -8.35 13.73 14.43
N GLU A 82 -7.04 13.58 14.31
CA GLU A 82 -6.05 14.11 15.25
C GLU A 82 -4.84 14.66 14.49
N PRO A 83 -4.91 15.89 13.97
CA PRO A 83 -3.81 16.49 13.21
C PRO A 83 -2.50 16.56 14.01
N GLY A 84 -1.40 16.21 13.38
CA GLY A 84 -0.06 16.26 13.98
C GLY A 84 0.29 15.10 14.89
N LYS A 85 -0.61 14.13 15.10
CA LYS A 85 -0.30 12.92 15.85
C LYS A 85 0.23 11.85 14.89
N ASP A 86 1.30 11.16 15.29
CA ASP A 86 1.97 10.16 14.46
C ASP A 86 1.03 9.07 13.91
N ILE A 87 1.30 8.66 12.68
CA ILE A 87 0.66 7.53 12.02
C ILE A 87 1.74 6.48 11.73
N SER A 88 1.49 5.22 12.05
CA SER A 88 2.44 4.12 11.82
C SER A 88 2.03 3.26 10.63
N ILE A 89 2.90 3.13 9.61
CA ILE A 89 2.70 2.23 8.48
C ILE A 89 3.61 1.01 8.63
N TYR A 90 3.01 -0.16 8.77
CA TYR A 90 3.73 -1.43 8.76
C TYR A 90 3.80 -1.95 7.33
N ILE A 91 5.03 -2.19 6.84
CA ILE A 91 5.31 -2.48 5.43
C ILE A 91 5.82 -3.91 5.28
N ASN A 92 5.08 -4.71 4.48
CA ASN A 92 5.49 -6.02 3.99
C ASN A 92 5.03 -6.17 2.54
N SER A 93 5.74 -5.53 1.60
CA SER A 93 5.30 -5.37 0.22
C SER A 93 6.44 -5.56 -0.78
N PRO A 94 6.19 -6.24 -1.90
CA PRO A 94 7.15 -6.34 -3.01
C PRO A 94 7.28 -5.04 -3.82
N GLY A 95 6.51 -3.98 -3.50
CA GLY A 95 6.38 -2.80 -4.32
C GLY A 95 5.31 -2.94 -5.39
N GLY A 96 5.44 -2.23 -6.51
CA GLY A 96 4.46 -2.27 -7.60
C GLY A 96 4.45 -1.00 -8.44
N SER A 97 3.27 -0.49 -8.75
CA SER A 97 3.08 0.70 -9.59
C SER A 97 3.77 1.93 -8.99
N VAL A 98 4.62 2.56 -9.81
CA VAL A 98 5.34 3.79 -9.41
C VAL A 98 4.34 4.93 -9.20
N TYR A 99 3.39 5.12 -10.11
CA TYR A 99 2.41 6.22 -9.98
C TYR A 99 1.51 6.06 -8.74
N ALA A 100 1.02 4.85 -8.50
CA ALA A 100 0.24 4.54 -7.30
C ALA A 100 1.06 4.81 -6.03
N GLY A 101 2.32 4.42 -6.02
CA GLY A 101 3.21 4.67 -4.89
C GLY A 101 3.58 6.14 -4.70
N LEU A 102 3.76 6.91 -5.77
CA LEU A 102 3.98 8.36 -5.67
C LEU A 102 2.75 9.06 -5.08
N GLY A 103 1.54 8.62 -5.38
CA GLY A 103 0.32 9.14 -4.75
C GLY A 103 0.31 8.92 -3.23
N ILE A 104 0.76 7.74 -2.75
CA ILE A 104 0.93 7.48 -1.32
C ILE A 104 2.01 8.40 -0.74
N TYR A 105 3.18 8.47 -1.42
CA TYR A 105 4.29 9.32 -1.00
C TYR A 105 3.87 10.78 -0.84
N ASP A 106 3.22 11.35 -1.85
CA ASP A 106 2.76 12.74 -1.82
C ASP A 106 1.74 12.97 -0.69
N THR A 107 0.86 12.01 -0.43
CA THR A 107 -0.08 12.07 0.69
C THR A 107 0.65 12.06 2.02
N MET A 108 1.68 11.22 2.19
CA MET A 108 2.52 11.21 3.40
C MET A 108 3.21 12.55 3.64
N GLN A 109 3.59 13.26 2.58
CA GLN A 109 4.23 14.59 2.68
C GLN A 109 3.22 15.71 2.86
N PHE A 110 1.99 15.54 2.40
CA PHE A 110 0.94 16.56 2.43
C PHE A 110 0.28 16.70 3.80
N ILE A 111 0.07 15.61 4.52
CA ILE A 111 -0.57 15.61 5.84
C ILE A 111 0.33 16.26 6.90
N THR A 112 -0.28 16.72 7.99
CA THR A 112 0.44 17.37 9.09
C THR A 112 1.02 16.38 10.10
N SER A 113 0.49 15.17 10.13
CA SER A 113 0.95 14.08 11.00
C SER A 113 2.24 13.46 10.48
N ASP A 114 3.22 13.24 11.35
CA ASP A 114 4.40 12.48 11.01
C ASP A 114 4.05 11.01 10.72
N VAL A 115 4.60 10.48 9.64
CA VAL A 115 4.40 9.08 9.28
C VAL A 115 5.61 8.25 9.69
N ALA A 116 5.45 7.39 10.68
CA ALA A 116 6.43 6.38 11.05
C ALA A 116 6.31 5.16 10.13
N THR A 117 7.43 4.64 9.63
CA THR A 117 7.44 3.48 8.73
C THR A 117 8.24 2.33 9.31
N ILE A 118 7.67 1.13 9.29
CA ILE A 118 8.24 -0.07 9.89
C ILE A 118 8.24 -1.22 8.88
N CYS A 119 9.41 -1.68 8.43
CA CYS A 119 9.51 -2.87 7.60
C CYS A 119 9.39 -4.13 8.45
N THR A 120 8.36 -4.97 8.21
CA THR A 120 8.09 -6.19 8.99
C THR A 120 8.47 -7.49 8.30
N GLY A 121 8.65 -7.49 7.01
CA GLY A 121 9.07 -8.67 6.23
C GLY A 121 9.93 -8.23 5.07
N MET A 122 9.32 -7.61 4.08
CA MET A 122 10.02 -7.08 2.92
C MET A 122 9.49 -5.69 2.55
N ALA A 123 10.40 -4.77 2.25
CA ALA A 123 10.09 -3.53 1.57
C ALA A 123 10.92 -3.47 0.28
N ALA A 124 10.31 -3.81 -0.85
CA ALA A 124 11.02 -3.89 -2.12
C ALA A 124 10.51 -2.84 -3.12
N SER A 125 11.39 -2.37 -4.01
CA SER A 125 11.03 -1.47 -5.11
C SER A 125 10.30 -0.22 -4.59
N MET A 126 9.09 0.07 -5.07
CA MET A 126 8.29 1.22 -4.62
C MET A 126 7.99 1.19 -3.11
N ALA A 127 7.83 0.02 -2.49
CA ALA A 127 7.65 -0.10 -1.05
C ALA A 127 8.90 0.33 -0.26
N ALA A 128 10.10 0.14 -0.81
CA ALA A 128 11.34 0.65 -0.22
C ALA A 128 11.39 2.20 -0.27
N VAL A 129 10.88 2.80 -1.34
CA VAL A 129 10.74 4.26 -1.44
C VAL A 129 9.78 4.79 -0.37
N LEU A 130 8.64 4.12 -0.17
CA LEU A 130 7.69 4.48 0.89
C LEU A 130 8.26 4.28 2.30
N LEU A 131 9.09 3.24 2.50
CA LEU A 131 9.78 3.03 3.77
C LEU A 131 10.71 4.21 4.10
N VAL A 132 11.54 4.63 3.14
CA VAL A 132 12.47 5.74 3.37
C VAL A 132 11.79 7.10 3.46
N ALA A 133 10.57 7.24 2.91
CA ALA A 133 9.75 8.44 2.98
C ALA A 133 9.16 8.73 4.37
N GLY A 134 9.27 7.81 5.31
CA GLY A 134 8.87 8.03 6.70
C GLY A 134 9.63 9.20 7.33
N ALA A 135 9.03 9.81 8.35
CA ALA A 135 9.58 10.97 9.06
C ALA A 135 10.99 10.67 9.63
N GLU A 136 11.82 11.70 9.75
CA GLU A 136 13.17 11.57 10.27
C GLU A 136 13.17 10.97 11.69
N GLY A 137 14.00 9.96 11.92
CA GLY A 137 14.06 9.24 13.20
C GLY A 137 12.91 8.26 13.47
N LYS A 138 11.90 8.18 12.56
CA LYS A 138 10.72 7.31 12.71
C LYS A 138 10.66 6.19 11.66
N ARG A 139 11.80 5.85 11.07
CA ARG A 139 11.96 4.76 10.10
C ARG A 139 12.67 3.58 10.75
N SER A 140 12.10 2.39 10.65
CA SER A 140 12.66 1.19 11.26
C SER A 140 12.44 -0.06 10.43
N ALA A 141 13.17 -1.10 10.77
CA ALA A 141 13.06 -2.41 10.13
C ALA A 141 13.28 -3.49 11.20
N LEU A 142 12.46 -4.54 11.18
CA LEU A 142 12.66 -5.67 12.08
C LEU A 142 13.89 -6.47 11.69
N THR A 143 14.48 -7.18 12.66
CA THR A 143 15.78 -7.86 12.54
C THR A 143 15.92 -8.75 11.30
N HIS A 144 14.86 -9.45 10.92
CA HIS A 144 14.89 -10.38 9.79
C HIS A 144 14.24 -9.84 8.52
N SER A 145 13.81 -8.56 8.53
CA SER A 145 13.23 -7.94 7.34
C SER A 145 14.28 -7.65 6.27
N ARG A 146 13.81 -7.44 5.05
CA ARG A 146 14.65 -7.16 3.88
C ARG A 146 14.19 -5.88 3.21
N VAL A 147 15.14 -5.03 2.87
CA VAL A 147 14.88 -3.84 2.06
C VAL A 147 15.62 -4.02 0.74
N MET A 148 14.90 -3.89 -0.38
CA MET A 148 15.47 -4.03 -1.72
C MET A 148 15.12 -2.82 -2.57
N ILE A 149 16.16 -2.18 -3.10
CA ILE A 149 16.02 -1.06 -4.04
C ILE A 149 16.54 -1.51 -5.39
N HIS A 150 15.77 -1.26 -6.44
CA HIS A 150 16.18 -1.42 -7.82
C HIS A 150 15.61 -0.28 -8.68
N GLN A 151 16.18 -0.06 -9.86
CA GLN A 151 15.67 0.93 -10.79
C GLN A 151 14.28 0.55 -11.32
N PRO A 152 13.42 1.53 -11.68
CA PRO A 152 12.12 1.23 -12.25
C PRO A 152 12.26 0.41 -13.53
N MET A 153 11.35 -0.55 -13.70
CA MET A 153 11.24 -1.37 -14.90
C MET A 153 10.02 -0.92 -15.69
N GLY A 154 10.14 -0.98 -17.00
CA GLY A 154 9.03 -0.71 -17.91
C GLY A 154 9.38 -1.16 -19.31
N GLY A 155 8.38 -1.20 -20.18
CA GLY A 155 8.52 -1.54 -21.58
C GLY A 155 7.45 -0.88 -22.41
N ALA A 156 7.69 -0.76 -23.70
CA ALA A 156 6.73 -0.25 -24.67
C ALA A 156 6.77 -1.08 -25.95
N GLN A 157 5.61 -1.19 -26.59
CA GLN A 157 5.45 -1.75 -27.94
C GLN A 157 4.63 -0.78 -28.75
N GLY A 158 4.94 -0.65 -30.04
CA GLY A 158 4.23 0.25 -30.93
C GLY A 158 5.16 0.96 -31.92
N GLN A 159 4.76 2.15 -32.32
CA GLN A 159 5.56 2.98 -33.24
C GLN A 159 6.83 3.49 -32.51
N ALA A 160 7.87 3.77 -33.30
CA ALA A 160 9.15 4.25 -32.74
C ALA A 160 8.99 5.50 -31.88
N SER A 161 8.10 6.41 -32.24
CA SER A 161 7.77 7.60 -31.46
C SER A 161 7.18 7.28 -30.09
N ASP A 162 6.29 6.27 -30.00
CA ASP A 162 5.62 5.87 -28.75
C ASP A 162 6.61 5.20 -27.81
N ILE A 163 7.52 4.39 -28.38
CA ILE A 163 8.61 3.75 -27.63
C ILE A 163 9.54 4.82 -27.04
N GLU A 164 9.88 5.84 -27.82
CA GLU A 164 10.74 6.94 -27.37
C GLU A 164 10.08 7.77 -26.26
N ILE A 165 8.79 8.08 -26.37
CA ILE A 165 8.03 8.80 -25.33
C ILE A 165 8.04 8.00 -24.03
N THR A 166 7.73 6.70 -24.11
CA THR A 166 7.71 5.82 -22.93
C THR A 166 9.10 5.70 -22.29
N ALA A 167 10.16 5.56 -23.10
CA ALA A 167 11.52 5.49 -22.59
C ALA A 167 11.93 6.78 -21.87
N ARG A 168 11.55 7.95 -22.38
CA ARG A 168 11.78 9.24 -21.71
C ARG A 168 11.03 9.33 -20.37
N GLU A 169 9.79 8.86 -20.32
CA GLU A 169 9.01 8.87 -19.06
C GLU A 169 9.63 7.94 -18.00
N ILE A 170 10.07 6.73 -18.38
CA ILE A 170 10.78 5.81 -17.48
C ILE A 170 12.07 6.47 -16.93
N GLN A 171 12.82 7.19 -17.76
CA GLN A 171 14.03 7.90 -17.31
C GLN A 171 13.70 9.06 -16.35
N LYS A 172 12.60 9.77 -16.57
CA LYS A 172 12.12 10.81 -15.67
C LYS A 172 11.73 10.24 -14.32
N LEU A 173 10.92 9.18 -14.28
CA LEU A 173 10.53 8.48 -13.06
C LEU A 173 11.76 7.94 -12.30
N LYS A 174 12.74 7.37 -13.02
CA LYS A 174 13.99 6.92 -12.41
C LYS A 174 14.70 8.06 -11.66
N LYS A 175 14.84 9.22 -12.31
CA LYS A 175 15.47 10.39 -11.70
C LYS A 175 14.71 10.88 -10.48
N GLU A 176 13.39 10.91 -10.55
CA GLU A 176 12.51 11.34 -9.46
C GLU A 176 12.63 10.42 -8.25
N LEU A 177 12.51 9.09 -8.44
CA LEU A 177 12.65 8.10 -7.37
C LEU A 177 14.05 8.14 -6.72
N TYR A 178 15.10 8.37 -7.52
CA TYR A 178 16.45 8.53 -6.98
C TYR A 178 16.58 9.81 -6.15
N THR A 179 16.01 10.91 -6.61
CA THR A 179 16.00 12.17 -5.86
C THR A 179 15.29 11.99 -4.51
N ILE A 180 14.10 11.37 -4.50
CA ILE A 180 13.37 11.06 -3.28
C ILE A 180 14.26 10.19 -2.36
N THR A 181 14.75 9.05 -2.85
CA THR A 181 15.51 8.11 -2.03
C THR A 181 16.76 8.77 -1.42
N VAL A 182 17.51 9.56 -2.22
CA VAL A 182 18.73 10.23 -1.76
C VAL A 182 18.44 11.32 -0.73
N SER A 183 17.34 12.08 -0.90
CA SER A 183 16.97 13.15 0.05
C SER A 183 16.72 12.65 1.47
N TYR A 184 16.28 11.39 1.62
CA TYR A 184 15.98 10.78 2.92
C TYR A 184 17.11 9.89 3.48
N THR A 185 18.04 9.46 2.64
CA THR A 185 19.09 8.48 3.05
C THR A 185 20.44 9.12 3.31
N HIS A 186 20.72 10.28 2.76
CA HIS A 186 21.95 11.00 3.05
C HIS A 186 21.75 11.90 4.27
N LEU A 187 22.39 11.49 5.38
CA LEU A 187 22.65 12.39 6.50
C LEU A 187 23.68 13.42 6.03
N ARG A 188 23.30 14.68 6.05
CA ARG A 188 24.23 15.79 5.91
C ARG A 188 24.82 16.15 7.26
#